data_669bb59a8503062e54c4f87906e4f50d
#
_entry.id   669bb59a8503062e54c4f87906e4f50d
#
_cell.length_a   1.000
_cell.length_b   1.000
_cell.length_c   1.000
_cell.angle_alpha   90.00
_cell.angle_beta   90.00
_cell.angle_gamma   90.00
#
_symmetry.space_group_name_H-M   'P 1'
#
loop_
_entity.id
_entity.type
_entity.pdbx_description
1 polymer ?
#
loop_
_entity_poly.entity_id
_entity_poly.type
_entity_poly.pdbx_seq_one_letter_code
_entity_poly.pdbx_strand_id
1 'polypeptide(L)'
;SKKKISYHYRFDDWEMDRRFVLIDYDKRLGQGAFGTVQEGRVLHKNLPPGASRSIIEMSALKKGNDIVAVKMLHESADKSAEMEFRDEIDLMKTIGYHEKLVNMLACVTDSEPMLLIIEFCPNGDLLKYMRDRRIYMMEHAVDARYVDTTKIVTQRKQLMFAMQIAYGLEYLSSRGFVHRDIAARNILVDHNETCKIGDFGLCRVMGRESEHYHSRGGRLPLKWMSPEAIAKYEFSAASDAWSFGVLLFEIITLGGTPYPDWAAAELLQRLKRGERMERPDNCTDAM
;
A
#
# COMPACT_ATOMS: atom_id res chain seq x y z
N SER A 1 23.14 -4.43 -49.65
CA SER A 1 23.62 -4.45 -48.26
C SER A 1 22.48 -4.04 -47.32
N LYS A 2 21.73 -5.02 -46.79
CA LYS A 2 20.66 -4.80 -45.80
C LYS A 2 21.33 -4.59 -44.45
N LYS A 3 21.32 -3.36 -43.92
CA LYS A 3 21.66 -3.09 -42.52
C LYS A 3 20.64 -3.79 -41.63
N LYS A 4 21.03 -4.86 -40.93
CA LYS A 4 20.31 -5.40 -39.77
C LYS A 4 20.32 -4.32 -38.68
N ILE A 5 19.15 -3.72 -38.42
CA ILE A 5 18.93 -2.90 -37.23
C ILE A 5 18.91 -3.89 -36.10
N SER A 6 19.98 -3.95 -35.32
CA SER A 6 20.02 -4.68 -34.04
C SER A 6 19.23 -3.85 -33.05
N TYR A 7 18.00 -4.25 -32.76
CA TYR A 7 17.31 -3.79 -31.59
C TYR A 7 18.06 -4.39 -30.40
N HIS A 8 18.89 -3.58 -29.75
CA HIS A 8 19.31 -3.86 -28.37
C HIS A 8 18.07 -3.73 -27.50
N TYR A 9 17.41 -4.83 -27.26
CA TYR A 9 16.54 -4.95 -26.11
C TYR A 9 17.44 -4.71 -24.90
N ARG A 10 17.36 -3.53 -24.28
CA ARG A 10 17.81 -3.35 -22.90
C ARG A 10 16.91 -4.28 -22.11
N PHE A 11 17.45 -5.38 -21.61
CA PHE A 11 16.77 -6.22 -20.62
C PHE A 11 16.41 -5.27 -19.48
N ASP A 12 15.10 -5.15 -19.19
CA ASP A 12 14.61 -4.48 -18.00
C ASP A 12 15.06 -5.33 -16.80
N ASP A 13 15.84 -4.74 -15.90
CA ASP A 13 16.41 -5.45 -14.74
C ASP A 13 15.33 -5.99 -13.78
N TRP A 14 14.05 -5.69 -14.01
CA TRP A 14 12.90 -6.13 -13.22
C TRP A 14 12.02 -7.14 -13.94
N GLU A 15 12.23 -7.36 -15.24
CA GLU A 15 11.42 -8.27 -16.04
C GLU A 15 11.73 -9.73 -15.72
N MET A 16 10.69 -10.54 -15.53
CA MET A 16 10.77 -11.96 -15.22
C MET A 16 10.01 -12.79 -16.26
N ASP A 17 10.55 -13.93 -16.63
CA ASP A 17 9.83 -14.90 -17.47
C ASP A 17 8.59 -15.42 -16.73
N ARG A 18 7.42 -15.29 -17.38
CA ARG A 18 6.11 -15.69 -16.86
C ARG A 18 6.08 -17.12 -16.33
N ARG A 19 6.88 -18.01 -16.93
CA ARG A 19 6.97 -19.43 -16.56
C ARG A 19 7.49 -19.66 -15.13
N PHE A 20 8.18 -18.69 -14.55
CA PHE A 20 8.71 -18.78 -13.19
C PHE A 20 7.79 -18.25 -12.11
N VAL A 21 6.60 -17.76 -12.48
CA VAL A 21 5.59 -17.26 -11.56
C VAL A 21 4.45 -18.28 -11.46
N LEU A 22 4.31 -18.91 -10.31
CA LEU A 22 3.19 -19.81 -10.01
C LEU A 22 2.14 -19.02 -9.20
N ILE A 23 0.93 -18.93 -9.72
CA ILE A 23 -0.18 -18.19 -9.09
C ILE A 23 -1.16 -19.19 -8.50
N ASP A 24 -1.52 -18.99 -7.23
CA ASP A 24 -2.57 -19.75 -6.55
C ASP A 24 -3.90 -18.98 -6.67
N TYR A 25 -4.70 -19.32 -7.65
CA TYR A 25 -5.98 -18.66 -7.93
C TYR A 25 -7.05 -18.89 -6.86
N ASP A 26 -6.87 -19.90 -5.99
CA ASP A 26 -7.78 -20.17 -4.87
C ASP A 26 -7.48 -19.29 -3.66
N LYS A 27 -6.29 -18.66 -3.62
CA LYS A 27 -5.83 -17.81 -2.54
C LYS A 27 -5.79 -16.34 -2.93
N ARG A 28 -6.95 -15.72 -2.97
CA ARG A 28 -7.07 -14.29 -3.21
C ARG A 28 -6.73 -13.49 -1.95
N LEU A 29 -5.70 -12.63 -2.05
CA LEU A 29 -5.23 -11.74 -0.98
C LEU A 29 -5.98 -10.41 -0.95
N GLY A 30 -6.39 -9.93 -2.14
CA GLY A 30 -7.11 -8.67 -2.26
C GLY A 30 -7.82 -8.50 -3.60
N GLN A 31 -8.73 -7.54 -3.65
CA GLN A 31 -9.43 -7.16 -4.87
C GLN A 31 -9.63 -5.65 -4.89
N GLY A 32 -9.23 -5.02 -5.98
CA GLY A 32 -9.46 -3.60 -6.28
C GLY A 32 -10.42 -3.40 -7.43
N ALA A 33 -10.67 -2.14 -7.77
CA ALA A 33 -11.57 -1.78 -8.87
C ALA A 33 -11.09 -2.31 -10.24
N PHE A 34 -9.79 -2.42 -10.43
CA PHE A 34 -9.18 -2.75 -11.73
C PHE A 34 -8.47 -4.10 -11.76
N GLY A 35 -8.30 -4.76 -10.62
CA GLY A 35 -7.55 -6.00 -10.57
C GLY A 35 -7.65 -6.76 -9.27
N THR A 36 -6.95 -7.88 -9.23
CA THR A 36 -6.87 -8.77 -8.07
C THR A 36 -5.42 -8.96 -7.63
N VAL A 37 -5.25 -9.29 -6.35
CA VAL A 37 -3.97 -9.73 -5.78
C VAL A 37 -4.13 -11.17 -5.32
N GLN A 38 -3.28 -12.06 -5.83
CA GLN A 38 -3.28 -13.48 -5.50
C GLN A 38 -2.00 -13.85 -4.75
N GLU A 39 -2.05 -14.91 -3.93
CA GLU A 39 -0.84 -15.55 -3.46
C GLU A 39 -0.15 -16.23 -4.66
N GLY A 40 1.17 -16.10 -4.72
CA GLY A 40 1.97 -16.76 -5.72
C GLY A 40 3.27 -17.30 -5.15
N ARG A 41 4.02 -18.00 -5.98
CA ARG A 41 5.36 -18.51 -5.64
C ARG A 41 6.34 -18.21 -6.76
N VAL A 42 7.53 -17.78 -6.36
CA VAL A 42 8.66 -17.55 -7.25
C VAL A 42 9.90 -18.14 -6.61
N LEU A 43 10.62 -18.99 -7.34
CA LEU A 43 11.89 -19.51 -6.85
C LEU A 43 12.92 -18.39 -6.81
N HIS A 44 13.55 -18.18 -5.66
CA HIS A 44 14.54 -17.12 -5.42
C HIS A 44 15.63 -17.02 -6.50
N LYS A 45 16.12 -18.15 -7.00
CA LYS A 45 17.14 -18.22 -8.07
C LYS A 45 16.70 -17.64 -9.41
N ASN A 46 15.40 -17.45 -9.61
CA ASN A 46 14.81 -16.95 -10.85
C ASN A 46 14.43 -15.47 -10.78
N LEU A 47 14.66 -14.82 -9.62
CA LEU A 47 14.38 -13.41 -9.46
C LEU A 47 15.34 -12.57 -10.31
N PRO A 48 14.85 -11.49 -10.94
CA PRO A 48 15.66 -10.64 -11.81
C PRO A 48 16.67 -9.80 -11.01
N PRO A 49 17.72 -9.24 -11.67
CA PRO A 49 18.77 -8.47 -10.99
C PRO A 49 18.27 -7.27 -10.19
N GLY A 50 17.20 -6.61 -10.65
CA GLY A 50 16.56 -5.51 -9.94
C GLY A 50 16.07 -5.89 -8.54
N ALA A 51 15.53 -7.11 -8.40
CA ALA A 51 15.08 -7.67 -7.14
C ALA A 51 16.23 -8.02 -6.18
N SER A 52 17.40 -8.37 -6.70
CA SER A 52 18.51 -8.92 -5.92
C SER A 52 19.00 -7.99 -4.81
N ARG A 53 18.96 -6.68 -5.02
CA ARG A 53 19.32 -5.68 -4.00
C ARG A 53 18.32 -5.64 -2.85
N SER A 54 17.03 -5.77 -3.17
CA SER A 54 15.94 -5.79 -2.19
C SER A 54 15.91 -7.08 -1.38
N ILE A 55 16.26 -8.21 -1.99
CA ILE A 55 16.15 -9.54 -1.41
C ILE A 55 17.28 -9.86 -0.42
N ILE A 56 18.48 -9.35 -0.64
CA ILE A 56 19.62 -9.54 0.30
C ILE A 56 19.25 -8.99 1.68
N GLU A 57 18.39 -7.97 1.74
CA GLU A 57 17.92 -7.33 2.95
C GLU A 57 16.61 -7.95 3.48
N MET A 58 15.81 -8.61 2.64
CA MET A 58 14.56 -9.27 3.04
C MET A 58 14.84 -10.63 3.71
N SER A 59 14.89 -10.63 5.03
CA SER A 59 15.14 -11.85 5.84
C SER A 59 14.11 -12.99 5.64
N ALA A 60 12.94 -12.68 5.14
CA ALA A 60 11.87 -13.65 4.88
C ALA A 60 12.20 -14.60 3.71
N LEU A 61 12.76 -14.08 2.61
CA LEU A 61 13.17 -14.87 1.45
C LEU A 61 14.47 -15.67 1.72
N LYS A 62 15.30 -15.23 2.65
CA LYS A 62 16.49 -15.97 3.08
C LYS A 62 16.19 -17.36 3.67
N LYS A 63 14.96 -17.62 4.10
CA LYS A 63 14.52 -18.92 4.67
C LYS A 63 13.86 -19.86 3.65
N GLY A 64 13.99 -19.60 2.34
CA GLY A 64 13.36 -20.42 1.30
C GLY A 64 11.84 -20.26 1.22
N ASN A 65 11.30 -19.16 1.75
CA ASN A 65 9.89 -18.85 1.62
C ASN A 65 9.68 -18.11 0.29
N ASP A 66 9.30 -18.90 -0.73
CA ASP A 66 9.11 -18.44 -2.11
C ASP A 66 7.73 -17.77 -2.32
N ILE A 67 6.98 -17.48 -1.24
CA ILE A 67 5.64 -16.90 -1.31
C ILE A 67 5.74 -15.40 -1.60
N VAL A 68 4.97 -14.98 -2.60
CA VAL A 68 4.88 -13.59 -3.08
C VAL A 68 3.41 -13.19 -3.22
N ALA A 69 3.13 -11.90 -3.30
CA ALA A 69 1.85 -11.40 -3.76
C ALA A 69 1.95 -11.01 -5.24
N VAL A 70 0.97 -11.44 -6.03
CA VAL A 70 0.92 -11.18 -7.48
C VAL A 70 -0.32 -10.35 -7.78
N LYS A 71 -0.09 -9.09 -8.16
CA LYS A 71 -1.14 -8.18 -8.61
C LYS A 71 -1.30 -8.32 -10.12
N MET A 72 -2.56 -8.41 -10.58
CA MET A 72 -2.92 -8.52 -11.99
C MET A 72 -4.23 -7.79 -12.26
N LEU A 73 -4.44 -7.37 -13.49
CA LEU A 73 -5.69 -6.77 -13.93
C LEU A 73 -6.80 -7.82 -14.07
N HIS A 74 -8.06 -7.36 -14.02
CA HIS A 74 -9.20 -8.17 -14.43
C HIS A 74 -9.14 -8.42 -15.95
N GLU A 75 -9.66 -9.56 -16.40
CA GLU A 75 -9.77 -9.89 -17.84
C GLU A 75 -10.59 -8.84 -18.63
N SER A 76 -11.48 -8.12 -17.96
CA SER A 76 -12.29 -7.05 -18.51
C SER A 76 -11.66 -5.65 -18.43
N ALA A 77 -10.40 -5.56 -18.05
CA ALA A 77 -9.70 -4.26 -17.97
C ALA A 77 -9.60 -3.61 -19.35
N ASP A 78 -9.86 -2.32 -19.39
CA ASP A 78 -9.71 -1.54 -20.60
C ASP A 78 -8.25 -1.05 -20.78
N LYS A 79 -7.97 -0.47 -21.93
CA LYS A 79 -6.63 0.08 -22.24
C LYS A 79 -6.16 1.16 -21.25
N SER A 80 -7.09 1.89 -20.65
CA SER A 80 -6.74 2.90 -19.63
C SER A 80 -6.22 2.22 -18.37
N ALA A 81 -6.90 1.17 -17.90
CA ALA A 81 -6.46 0.38 -16.75
C ALA A 81 -5.10 -0.32 -17.01
N GLU A 82 -4.87 -0.80 -18.23
CA GLU A 82 -3.58 -1.37 -18.63
C GLU A 82 -2.44 -0.33 -18.56
N MET A 83 -2.68 0.88 -19.06
CA MET A 83 -1.70 1.98 -18.99
C MET A 83 -1.42 2.37 -17.54
N GLU A 84 -2.46 2.54 -16.72
CA GLU A 84 -2.31 2.89 -15.30
C GLU A 84 -1.55 1.80 -14.52
N PHE A 85 -1.77 0.53 -14.84
CA PHE A 85 -1.04 -0.57 -14.20
C PHE A 85 0.43 -0.60 -14.61
N ARG A 86 0.73 -0.30 -15.88
CA ARG A 86 2.11 -0.13 -16.36
C ARG A 86 2.80 1.04 -15.68
N ASP A 87 2.11 2.17 -15.54
CA ASP A 87 2.61 3.34 -14.82
C ASP A 87 2.91 3.03 -13.34
N GLU A 88 2.07 2.22 -12.69
CA GLU A 88 2.31 1.75 -11.31
C GLU A 88 3.58 0.90 -11.23
N ILE A 89 3.78 -0.03 -12.17
CA ILE A 89 4.99 -0.85 -12.27
C ILE A 89 6.23 0.02 -12.43
N ASP A 90 6.22 0.96 -13.38
CA ASP A 90 7.36 1.85 -13.67
C ASP A 90 7.64 2.81 -12.50
N LEU A 91 6.60 3.25 -11.80
CA LEU A 91 6.73 4.02 -10.58
C LEU A 91 7.44 3.22 -9.47
N MET A 92 7.03 1.97 -9.23
CA MET A 92 7.65 1.12 -8.22
C MET A 92 9.12 0.83 -8.52
N LYS A 93 9.49 0.64 -9.80
CA LYS A 93 10.90 0.56 -10.23
C LYS A 93 11.70 1.81 -9.83
N THR A 94 11.08 3.00 -9.96
CA THR A 94 11.71 4.28 -9.66
C THR A 94 11.80 4.56 -8.16
N ILE A 95 10.77 4.20 -7.38
CA ILE A 95 10.76 4.35 -5.91
C ILE A 95 11.93 3.58 -5.31
N GLY A 96 12.19 2.37 -5.79
CA GLY A 96 13.24 1.50 -5.27
C GLY A 96 12.89 0.88 -3.92
N TYR A 97 13.90 0.27 -3.29
CA TYR A 97 13.74 -0.45 -2.03
C TYR A 97 13.66 0.47 -0.81
N HIS A 98 12.72 0.17 0.08
CA HIS A 98 12.71 0.70 1.45
C HIS A 98 12.00 -0.27 2.40
N GLU A 99 12.53 -0.44 3.62
CA GLU A 99 12.00 -1.43 4.58
C GLU A 99 10.57 -1.17 5.07
N LYS A 100 10.10 0.08 4.99
CA LYS A 100 8.74 0.50 5.38
C LYS A 100 7.80 0.71 4.19
N LEU A 101 8.20 0.24 3.01
CA LEU A 101 7.34 0.18 1.82
C LEU A 101 7.15 -1.28 1.39
N VAL A 102 6.04 -1.56 0.74
CA VAL A 102 5.85 -2.83 0.03
C VAL A 102 6.73 -2.80 -1.21
N ASN A 103 7.72 -3.73 -1.26
CA ASN A 103 8.73 -3.72 -2.29
C ASN A 103 8.33 -4.57 -3.50
N MET A 104 8.63 -4.06 -4.68
CA MET A 104 8.55 -4.81 -5.93
C MET A 104 9.68 -5.83 -5.98
N LEU A 105 9.37 -7.04 -6.44
CA LEU A 105 10.32 -8.13 -6.63
C LEU A 105 10.59 -8.38 -8.11
N ALA A 106 9.55 -8.27 -8.95
CA ALA A 106 9.63 -8.47 -10.38
C ALA A 106 8.38 -7.94 -11.07
N CYS A 107 8.40 -7.89 -12.39
CA CYS A 107 7.20 -7.72 -13.22
C CYS A 107 7.22 -8.69 -14.40
N VAL A 108 6.05 -8.90 -15.01
CA VAL A 108 5.88 -9.54 -16.31
C VAL A 108 5.06 -8.58 -17.15
N THR A 109 5.69 -7.92 -18.14
CA THR A 109 5.05 -6.90 -18.98
C THR A 109 5.14 -7.21 -20.46
N ASP A 110 5.87 -8.26 -20.84
CA ASP A 110 6.05 -8.73 -22.21
C ASP A 110 5.03 -9.78 -22.67
N SER A 111 4.19 -10.25 -21.72
CA SER A 111 3.13 -11.24 -21.97
C SER A 111 1.89 -10.95 -21.14
N GLU A 112 0.71 -11.36 -21.64
CA GLU A 112 -0.57 -11.20 -20.95
C GLU A 112 -0.95 -12.46 -20.13
N PRO A 113 -1.60 -12.24 -18.97
CA PRO A 113 -1.84 -10.95 -18.32
C PRO A 113 -0.56 -10.36 -17.72
N MET A 114 -0.42 -9.02 -17.75
CA MET A 114 0.68 -8.34 -17.05
C MET A 114 0.62 -8.65 -15.54
N LEU A 115 1.80 -8.85 -14.94
CA LEU A 115 1.94 -9.16 -13.52
C LEU A 115 2.87 -8.16 -12.84
N LEU A 116 2.48 -7.75 -11.63
CA LEU A 116 3.35 -7.07 -10.68
C LEU A 116 3.57 -8.01 -9.49
N ILE A 117 4.80 -8.44 -9.29
CA ILE A 117 5.21 -9.34 -8.22
C ILE A 117 5.80 -8.51 -7.09
N ILE A 118 5.19 -8.58 -5.92
CA ILE A 118 5.57 -7.81 -4.74
C ILE A 118 5.78 -8.73 -3.53
N GLU A 119 6.43 -8.23 -2.50
CA GLU A 119 6.62 -8.96 -1.26
C GLU A 119 5.27 -9.32 -0.61
N PHE A 120 5.21 -10.50 0.00
CA PHE A 120 4.02 -10.98 0.70
C PHE A 120 4.04 -10.56 2.18
N CYS A 121 2.94 -9.94 2.62
CA CYS A 121 2.72 -9.53 4.00
C CYS A 121 1.63 -10.42 4.63
N PRO A 122 1.99 -11.44 5.41
CA PRO A 122 1.05 -12.49 5.86
C PRO A 122 -0.01 -12.01 6.84
N ASN A 123 0.21 -10.87 7.52
CA ASN A 123 -0.75 -10.30 8.45
C ASN A 123 -1.80 -9.39 7.76
N GLY A 124 -1.75 -9.27 6.42
CA GLY A 124 -2.71 -8.50 5.63
C GLY A 124 -2.60 -6.99 5.86
N ASP A 125 -3.71 -6.27 5.62
CA ASP A 125 -3.77 -4.82 5.83
C ASP A 125 -3.96 -4.44 7.31
N LEU A 126 -3.44 -3.26 7.68
CA LEU A 126 -3.45 -2.76 9.05
C LEU A 126 -4.86 -2.50 9.56
N LEU A 127 -5.81 -2.12 8.70
CA LEU A 127 -7.20 -1.86 9.10
C LEU A 127 -7.85 -3.14 9.63
N LYS A 128 -7.77 -4.21 8.84
CA LYS A 128 -8.27 -5.53 9.24
C LYS A 128 -7.51 -6.07 10.44
N TYR A 129 -6.18 -5.97 10.42
CA TYR A 129 -5.31 -6.37 11.52
C TYR A 129 -5.73 -5.75 12.85
N MET A 130 -5.99 -4.44 12.88
CA MET A 130 -6.42 -3.73 14.10
C MET A 130 -7.85 -4.11 14.51
N ARG A 131 -8.78 -4.22 13.56
CA ARG A 131 -10.18 -4.57 13.84
C ARG A 131 -10.32 -5.98 14.42
N ASP A 132 -9.62 -6.96 13.87
CA ASP A 132 -9.63 -8.33 14.38
C ASP A 132 -9.11 -8.37 15.83
N ARG A 133 -8.06 -7.60 16.14
CA ARG A 133 -7.52 -7.51 17.49
C ARG A 133 -8.40 -6.73 18.45
N ARG A 134 -9.05 -5.68 17.97
CA ARG A 134 -10.05 -4.94 18.77
C ARG A 134 -11.20 -5.87 19.20
N ILE A 135 -11.75 -6.66 18.28
CA ILE A 135 -12.79 -7.64 18.57
C ILE A 135 -12.28 -8.63 19.63
N TYR A 136 -11.09 -9.21 19.41
CA TYR A 136 -10.48 -10.13 20.37
C TYR A 136 -10.32 -9.51 21.76
N MET A 137 -9.83 -8.27 21.86
CA MET A 137 -9.66 -7.56 23.15
C MET A 137 -10.99 -7.32 23.84
N MET A 138 -12.06 -6.98 23.10
CA MET A 138 -13.39 -6.79 23.65
C MET A 138 -14.00 -8.09 24.18
N GLU A 139 -13.84 -9.20 23.46
CA GLU A 139 -14.34 -10.52 23.85
C GLU A 139 -13.65 -11.06 25.11
N HIS A 140 -12.38 -10.72 25.33
CA HIS A 140 -11.55 -11.22 26.44
C HIS A 140 -11.35 -10.19 27.56
N ALA A 141 -12.05 -9.06 27.52
CA ALA A 141 -11.92 -8.01 28.54
C ALA A 141 -12.35 -8.46 29.95
N VAL A 142 -13.21 -9.45 30.03
CA VAL A 142 -13.83 -9.92 31.31
C VAL A 142 -13.04 -11.05 31.95
N ASP A 143 -12.34 -11.89 31.20
CA ASP A 143 -11.58 -13.03 31.73
C ASP A 143 -10.13 -13.05 31.24
N ALA A 144 -9.26 -12.46 32.05
CA ALA A 144 -7.83 -12.33 31.73
C ALA A 144 -7.03 -13.65 31.80
N ARG A 145 -7.63 -14.76 32.27
CA ARG A 145 -6.89 -16.03 32.50
C ARG A 145 -6.42 -16.74 31.23
N TYR A 146 -7.05 -16.43 30.10
CA TYR A 146 -6.75 -17.09 28.80
C TYR A 146 -6.46 -16.08 27.68
N VAL A 147 -5.89 -14.92 28.02
CA VAL A 147 -5.60 -13.87 27.04
C VAL A 147 -4.30 -14.20 26.29
N ASP A 148 -4.40 -14.34 24.97
CA ASP A 148 -3.24 -14.38 24.08
C ASP A 148 -2.66 -12.96 23.94
N THR A 149 -1.56 -12.69 24.64
CA THR A 149 -0.92 -11.37 24.66
C THR A 149 -0.39 -10.95 23.29
N THR A 150 -0.16 -11.88 22.36
CA THR A 150 0.29 -11.57 20.99
C THR A 150 -0.81 -10.87 20.18
N LYS A 151 -2.07 -11.04 20.57
CA LYS A 151 -3.24 -10.38 19.98
C LYS A 151 -3.58 -9.03 20.59
N ILE A 152 -2.86 -8.61 21.64
CA ILE A 152 -3.08 -7.31 22.27
C ILE A 152 -2.34 -6.23 21.51
N VAL A 153 -3.04 -5.15 21.16
CA VAL A 153 -2.45 -3.93 20.61
C VAL A 153 -2.31 -2.90 21.72
N THR A 154 -1.11 -2.78 22.26
CA THR A 154 -0.78 -1.79 23.27
C THR A 154 -0.57 -0.40 22.65
N GLN A 155 -0.63 0.67 23.46
CA GLN A 155 -0.27 2.02 23.03
C GLN A 155 1.16 2.09 22.42
N ARG A 156 2.11 1.37 23.03
CA ARG A 156 3.47 1.26 22.49
C ARG A 156 3.46 0.67 21.07
N LYS A 157 2.64 -0.35 20.82
CA LYS A 157 2.52 -0.96 19.49
C LYS A 157 1.87 0.00 18.48
N GLN A 158 0.87 0.77 18.91
CA GLN A 158 0.25 1.82 18.09
C GLN A 158 1.27 2.90 17.68
N LEU A 159 2.09 3.38 18.65
CA LEU A 159 3.16 4.33 18.37
C LEU A 159 4.23 3.74 17.43
N MET A 160 4.59 2.47 17.60
CA MET A 160 5.51 1.78 16.68
C MET A 160 4.96 1.74 15.24
N PHE A 161 3.68 1.44 15.06
CA PHE A 161 3.04 1.46 13.74
C PHE A 161 3.10 2.87 13.13
N ALA A 162 2.70 3.89 13.90
CA ALA A 162 2.75 5.28 13.45
C ALA A 162 4.16 5.70 13.02
N MET A 163 5.18 5.38 13.83
CA MET A 163 6.58 5.71 13.54
C MET A 163 7.08 4.99 12.28
N GLN A 164 6.78 3.71 12.10
CA GLN A 164 7.18 2.95 10.93
C GLN A 164 6.59 3.52 9.64
N ILE A 165 5.31 3.92 9.68
CA ILE A 165 4.62 4.54 8.54
C ILE A 165 5.22 5.92 8.26
N ALA A 166 5.51 6.72 9.31
CA ALA A 166 6.15 8.02 9.15
C ALA A 166 7.51 7.92 8.43
N TYR A 167 8.35 6.91 8.76
CA TYR A 167 9.61 6.65 8.04
C TYR A 167 9.41 6.30 6.57
N GLY A 168 8.36 5.53 6.24
CA GLY A 168 8.00 5.26 4.86
C GLY A 168 7.58 6.53 4.10
N LEU A 169 6.79 7.41 4.73
CA LEU A 169 6.37 8.69 4.16
C LEU A 169 7.54 9.66 3.99
N GLU A 170 8.45 9.74 4.98
CA GLU A 170 9.67 10.53 4.88
C GLU A 170 10.50 10.11 3.65
N TYR A 171 10.69 8.79 3.46
CA TYR A 171 11.38 8.28 2.30
C TYR A 171 10.71 8.68 0.99
N LEU A 172 9.39 8.49 0.84
CA LEU A 172 8.65 8.88 -0.37
C LEU A 172 8.78 10.38 -0.65
N SER A 173 8.56 11.21 0.36
CA SER A 173 8.66 12.66 0.25
C SER A 173 10.07 13.13 -0.12
N SER A 174 11.11 12.55 0.50
CA SER A 174 12.51 12.88 0.20
C SER A 174 12.92 12.52 -1.23
N ARG A 175 12.23 11.54 -1.83
CA ARG A 175 12.40 11.13 -3.22
C ARG A 175 11.50 11.89 -4.20
N GLY A 176 10.70 12.82 -3.70
CA GLY A 176 9.78 13.62 -4.51
C GLY A 176 8.48 12.90 -4.91
N PHE A 177 8.05 11.88 -4.17
CA PHE A 177 6.79 11.18 -4.40
C PHE A 177 5.69 11.65 -3.45
N VAL A 178 4.46 11.65 -3.94
CA VAL A 178 3.23 11.86 -3.17
C VAL A 178 2.34 10.64 -3.35
N HIS A 179 1.96 10.01 -2.24
CA HIS A 179 1.21 8.74 -2.25
C HIS A 179 -0.26 8.92 -2.62
N ARG A 180 -0.91 9.96 -2.09
CA ARG A 180 -2.30 10.37 -2.34
C ARG A 180 -3.40 9.49 -1.74
N ASP A 181 -3.07 8.32 -1.17
CA ASP A 181 -4.04 7.43 -0.52
C ASP A 181 -3.47 6.76 0.74
N ILE A 182 -2.98 7.56 1.67
CA ILE A 182 -2.50 7.08 2.97
C ILE A 182 -3.70 6.80 3.88
N ALA A 183 -3.92 5.50 4.16
CA ALA A 183 -5.01 4.99 5.00
C ALA A 183 -4.64 3.60 5.52
N ALA A 184 -5.25 3.16 6.62
CA ALA A 184 -4.92 1.87 7.25
C ALA A 184 -5.14 0.65 6.31
N ARG A 185 -6.07 0.75 5.35
CA ARG A 185 -6.31 -0.28 4.33
C ARG A 185 -5.15 -0.47 3.34
N ASN A 186 -4.29 0.56 3.17
CA ASN A 186 -3.15 0.55 2.25
C ASN A 186 -1.80 0.34 2.97
N ILE A 187 -1.83 0.11 4.28
CA ILE A 187 -0.66 -0.29 5.06
C ILE A 187 -0.72 -1.79 5.26
N LEU A 188 0.31 -2.51 4.81
CA LEU A 188 0.42 -3.94 5.02
C LEU A 188 1.30 -4.25 6.22
N VAL A 189 1.04 -5.38 6.88
CA VAL A 189 1.75 -5.82 8.07
C VAL A 189 2.50 -7.11 7.75
N ASP A 190 3.83 -7.07 7.83
CA ASP A 190 4.67 -8.21 7.53
C ASP A 190 4.68 -9.24 8.69
N HIS A 191 5.45 -10.32 8.53
CA HIS A 191 5.56 -11.40 9.52
C HIS A 191 6.21 -10.97 10.85
N ASN A 192 6.98 -9.86 10.88
CA ASN A 192 7.57 -9.28 12.07
C ASN A 192 6.69 -8.17 12.67
N GLU A 193 5.46 -8.02 12.19
CA GLU A 193 4.56 -6.93 12.54
C GLU A 193 5.13 -5.54 12.15
N THR A 194 5.95 -5.48 11.09
CA THR A 194 6.40 -4.23 10.49
C THR A 194 5.33 -3.69 9.56
N CYS A 195 4.95 -2.42 9.75
CA CYS A 195 4.05 -1.71 8.84
C CYS A 195 4.81 -1.27 7.59
N LYS A 196 4.21 -1.53 6.43
CA LYS A 196 4.72 -1.18 5.10
C LYS A 196 3.65 -0.47 4.28
N ILE A 197 3.98 0.70 3.76
CA ILE A 197 3.08 1.43 2.87
C ILE A 197 2.99 0.67 1.55
N GLY A 198 1.77 0.39 1.10
CA GLY A 198 1.47 -0.30 -0.16
C GLY A 198 0.44 0.46 -0.99
N ASP A 199 0.01 -0.15 -2.09
CA ASP A 199 -0.93 0.39 -3.08
C ASP A 199 -0.45 1.74 -3.69
N PHE A 200 0.53 1.66 -4.57
CA PHE A 200 1.12 2.82 -5.26
C PHE A 200 0.33 3.28 -6.50
N GLY A 201 -0.84 2.71 -6.77
CA GLY A 201 -1.63 3.04 -7.95
C GLY A 201 -1.97 4.52 -8.10
N LEU A 202 -2.15 5.26 -6.98
CA LEU A 202 -2.39 6.71 -6.96
C LEU A 202 -1.11 7.54 -6.79
N CYS A 203 0.02 6.93 -6.45
CA CYS A 203 1.28 7.61 -6.19
C CYS A 203 1.80 8.33 -7.46
N ARG A 204 2.37 9.51 -7.30
CA ARG A 204 2.91 10.32 -8.42
C ARG A 204 4.17 11.07 -7.99
N VAL A 205 4.99 11.45 -8.97
CA VAL A 205 6.12 12.36 -8.78
C VAL A 205 5.62 13.79 -8.62
N MET A 206 6.14 14.54 -7.65
CA MET A 206 5.80 15.95 -7.43
C MET A 206 6.07 16.78 -8.69
N GLY A 207 5.17 17.72 -8.99
CA GLY A 207 5.30 18.64 -10.13
C GLY A 207 4.96 18.02 -11.49
N ARG A 208 4.58 16.75 -11.57
CA ARG A 208 3.98 16.17 -12.76
C ARG A 208 2.46 16.17 -12.57
N GLU A 209 1.79 17.17 -13.10
CA GLU A 209 0.33 17.19 -13.18
C GLU A 209 -0.12 16.05 -14.11
N SER A 210 -0.84 15.08 -13.60
CA SER A 210 -1.46 14.07 -14.44
C SER A 210 -2.90 14.51 -14.74
N GLU A 211 -3.18 14.83 -16.00
CA GLU A 211 -4.53 15.13 -16.52
C GLU A 211 -5.53 13.97 -16.29
N HIS A 212 -5.03 12.79 -15.93
CA HIS A 212 -5.82 11.56 -15.84
C HIS A 212 -6.53 11.32 -14.50
N TYR A 213 -6.45 12.27 -13.54
CA TYR A 213 -7.13 12.06 -12.24
C TYR A 213 -8.67 12.05 -12.35
N HIS A 214 -9.24 12.60 -13.43
CA HIS A 214 -10.68 12.66 -13.64
C HIS A 214 -11.30 11.35 -14.20
N SER A 215 -10.50 10.40 -14.68
CA SER A 215 -11.00 9.19 -15.35
C SER A 215 -11.30 8.00 -14.44
N ARG A 216 -10.89 8.06 -13.17
CA ARG A 216 -11.17 6.99 -12.23
C ARG A 216 -12.61 7.08 -11.73
N GLY A 217 -13.50 6.28 -12.27
CA GLY A 217 -14.89 6.11 -11.84
C GLY A 217 -15.05 5.56 -10.41
N GLY A 218 -13.98 5.54 -9.58
CA GLY A 218 -13.99 5.14 -8.19
C GLY A 218 -14.34 6.29 -7.26
N ARG A 219 -15.00 5.98 -6.14
CA ARG A 219 -15.25 6.97 -5.08
C ARG A 219 -13.91 7.38 -4.44
N LEU A 220 -13.59 8.69 -4.52
CA LEU A 220 -12.43 9.26 -3.84
C LEU A 220 -12.50 9.01 -2.33
N PRO A 221 -11.36 8.76 -1.67
CA PRO A 221 -11.31 8.55 -0.22
C PRO A 221 -11.41 9.88 0.55
N LEU A 222 -12.51 10.63 0.35
CA LEU A 222 -12.67 12.01 0.80
C LEU A 222 -12.32 12.21 2.28
N LYS A 223 -12.65 11.25 3.14
CA LYS A 223 -12.39 11.34 4.59
C LYS A 223 -10.91 11.31 4.97
N TRP A 224 -10.03 10.89 4.07
CA TRP A 224 -8.57 10.90 4.26
C TRP A 224 -7.90 12.09 3.55
N MET A 225 -8.61 12.77 2.65
CA MET A 225 -8.04 13.85 1.84
C MET A 225 -8.02 15.19 2.58
N SER A 226 -6.97 15.96 2.34
CA SER A 226 -6.88 17.34 2.81
C SER A 226 -7.89 18.26 2.09
N PRO A 227 -8.27 19.42 2.68
CA PRO A 227 -9.22 20.34 2.06
C PRO A 227 -8.83 20.80 0.66
N GLU A 228 -7.54 21.05 0.39
CA GLU A 228 -7.03 21.45 -0.92
C GLU A 228 -7.10 20.28 -1.92
N ALA A 229 -6.81 19.04 -1.45
CA ALA A 229 -6.93 17.87 -2.29
C ALA A 229 -8.40 17.59 -2.69
N ILE A 230 -9.36 17.79 -1.77
CA ILE A 230 -10.79 17.66 -2.07
C ILE A 230 -11.28 18.76 -3.01
N ALA A 231 -10.85 20.02 -2.77
CA ALA A 231 -11.40 21.17 -3.47
C ALA A 231 -10.80 21.39 -4.85
N LYS A 232 -9.51 21.11 -5.03
CA LYS A 232 -8.73 21.51 -6.21
C LYS A 232 -7.92 20.38 -6.82
N TYR A 233 -7.93 19.18 -6.22
CA TYR A 233 -7.04 18.06 -6.58
C TYR A 233 -5.56 18.40 -6.45
N GLU A 234 -5.20 19.34 -5.55
CA GLU A 234 -3.83 19.69 -5.23
C GLU A 234 -3.26 18.70 -4.22
N PHE A 235 -2.32 17.89 -4.66
CA PHE A 235 -1.65 16.88 -3.84
C PHE A 235 -0.18 17.24 -3.63
N SER A 236 0.30 17.04 -2.42
CA SER A 236 1.66 17.35 -2.00
C SER A 236 2.08 16.47 -0.81
N ALA A 237 3.33 16.58 -0.37
CA ALA A 237 3.75 15.96 0.88
C ALA A 237 2.90 16.43 2.09
N ALA A 238 2.38 17.67 2.05
CA ALA A 238 1.49 18.18 3.10
C ALA A 238 0.12 17.49 3.06
N SER A 239 -0.42 17.17 1.87
CA SER A 239 -1.66 16.39 1.77
C SER A 239 -1.48 14.95 2.24
N ASP A 240 -0.31 14.31 2.02
CA ASP A 240 0.00 13.00 2.61
C ASP A 240 0.16 13.09 4.13
N ALA A 241 0.76 14.17 4.66
CA ALA A 241 0.83 14.40 6.10
C ALA A 241 -0.55 14.59 6.73
N TRP A 242 -1.51 15.24 6.04
CA TRP A 242 -2.90 15.30 6.46
C TRP A 242 -3.52 13.90 6.52
N SER A 243 -3.38 13.10 5.45
CA SER A 243 -3.89 11.73 5.40
C SER A 243 -3.27 10.86 6.49
N PHE A 244 -1.98 11.07 6.81
CA PHE A 244 -1.32 10.41 7.94
C PHE A 244 -1.96 10.80 9.28
N GLY A 245 -2.35 12.06 9.48
CA GLY A 245 -3.13 12.48 10.66
C GLY A 245 -4.45 11.73 10.80
N VAL A 246 -5.17 11.50 9.69
CA VAL A 246 -6.38 10.67 9.68
C VAL A 246 -6.06 9.20 9.97
N LEU A 247 -4.96 8.68 9.42
CA LEU A 247 -4.48 7.33 9.72
C LEU A 247 -4.12 7.14 11.20
N LEU A 248 -3.55 8.16 11.86
CA LEU A 248 -3.32 8.11 13.31
C LEU A 248 -4.62 7.92 14.10
N PHE A 249 -5.72 8.56 13.67
CA PHE A 249 -7.03 8.30 14.25
C PHE A 249 -7.45 6.83 14.06
N GLU A 250 -7.26 6.24 12.87
CA GLU A 250 -7.54 4.82 12.64
C GLU A 250 -6.70 3.92 13.57
N ILE A 251 -5.40 4.24 13.76
CA ILE A 251 -4.50 3.47 14.64
C ILE A 251 -4.96 3.57 16.10
N ILE A 252 -5.24 4.76 16.60
CA ILE A 252 -5.62 5.00 18.00
C ILE A 252 -6.94 4.31 18.30
N THR A 253 -7.91 4.39 17.39
CA THR A 253 -9.25 3.78 17.57
C THR A 253 -9.31 2.30 17.17
N LEU A 254 -8.17 1.68 16.83
CA LEU A 254 -8.07 0.30 16.34
C LEU A 254 -9.02 0.01 15.17
N GLY A 255 -8.92 0.82 14.12
CA GLY A 255 -9.67 0.69 12.89
C GLY A 255 -11.04 1.36 12.90
N GLY A 256 -11.21 2.40 13.71
CA GLY A 256 -12.41 3.26 13.70
C GLY A 256 -12.55 4.01 12.37
N THR A 257 -13.79 4.32 12.01
CA THR A 257 -14.09 5.09 10.79
C THR A 257 -13.83 6.58 11.04
N PRO A 258 -13.01 7.27 10.22
CA PRO A 258 -12.82 8.71 10.34
C PRO A 258 -14.13 9.48 10.12
N TYR A 259 -14.31 10.58 10.85
CA TYR A 259 -15.49 11.44 10.76
C TYR A 259 -16.80 10.62 10.72
N PRO A 260 -17.12 9.81 11.77
CA PRO A 260 -18.17 8.81 11.70
C PRO A 260 -19.53 9.41 11.39
N ASP A 261 -19.83 10.61 11.93
CA ASP A 261 -21.12 11.27 11.83
C ASP A 261 -21.20 12.32 10.71
N TRP A 262 -20.15 12.44 9.89
CA TRP A 262 -20.11 13.46 8.84
C TRP A 262 -20.51 12.88 7.48
N ALA A 263 -21.51 13.50 6.86
CA ALA A 263 -21.85 13.19 5.47
C ALA A 263 -20.76 13.66 4.51
N ALA A 264 -20.47 12.86 3.48
CA ALA A 264 -19.44 13.19 2.48
C ALA A 264 -19.66 14.55 1.82
N ALA A 265 -20.91 14.94 1.58
CA ALA A 265 -21.28 16.23 0.98
C ALA A 265 -20.93 17.43 1.87
N GLU A 266 -20.91 17.27 3.19
CA GLU A 266 -20.65 18.35 4.14
C GLU A 266 -19.18 18.43 4.54
N LEU A 267 -18.41 17.37 4.31
CA LEU A 267 -17.05 17.21 4.81
C LEU A 267 -16.17 18.42 4.50
N LEU A 268 -16.10 18.81 3.22
CA LEU A 268 -15.24 19.94 2.80
C LEU A 268 -15.62 21.26 3.49
N GLN A 269 -16.93 21.53 3.61
CA GLN A 269 -17.38 22.79 4.24
C GLN A 269 -17.05 22.82 5.73
N ARG A 270 -17.24 21.71 6.43
CA ARG A 270 -16.91 21.57 7.85
C ARG A 270 -15.40 21.72 8.08
N LEU A 271 -14.57 21.06 7.26
CA LEU A 271 -13.12 21.18 7.31
C LEU A 271 -12.65 22.64 7.07
N LYS A 272 -13.28 23.36 6.10
CA LYS A 272 -12.97 24.79 5.83
C LYS A 272 -13.35 25.72 6.98
N ARG A 273 -14.34 25.35 7.80
CA ARG A 273 -14.70 26.07 9.04
C ARG A 273 -13.74 25.79 10.19
N GLY A 274 -12.75 24.93 10.00
CA GLY A 274 -11.81 24.52 11.04
C GLY A 274 -12.29 23.37 11.92
N GLU A 275 -13.44 22.75 11.62
CA GLU A 275 -13.91 21.58 12.35
C GLU A 275 -12.99 20.37 12.08
N ARG A 276 -12.79 19.56 13.10
CA ARG A 276 -11.91 18.37 13.06
C ARG A 276 -12.58 17.22 13.80
N MET A 277 -12.02 16.01 13.67
CA MET A 277 -12.39 14.88 14.53
C MET A 277 -12.07 15.22 15.98
N GLU A 278 -12.93 14.76 16.89
CA GLU A 278 -12.64 14.83 18.31
C GLU A 278 -11.47 13.90 18.66
N ARG A 279 -10.74 14.26 19.70
CA ARG A 279 -9.69 13.42 20.24
C ARG A 279 -10.32 12.14 20.83
N PRO A 280 -9.89 10.92 20.39
CA PRO A 280 -10.38 9.69 20.97
C PRO A 280 -10.05 9.58 22.46
N ASP A 281 -10.97 9.02 23.27
CA ASP A 281 -10.79 8.88 24.73
C ASP A 281 -9.53 8.09 25.12
N ASN A 282 -9.12 7.14 24.30
CA ASN A 282 -7.90 6.35 24.50
C ASN A 282 -6.62 6.99 23.98
N CYS A 283 -6.69 8.22 23.44
CA CYS A 283 -5.53 9.00 23.03
C CYS A 283 -4.91 9.71 24.24
N THR A 284 -3.70 9.33 24.62
CA THR A 284 -2.96 9.98 25.70
C THR A 284 -2.35 11.31 25.27
N ASP A 285 -1.92 12.15 26.25
CA ASP A 285 -1.24 13.41 25.96
C ASP A 285 0.14 13.21 25.28
N ALA A 286 0.70 12.01 25.38
CA ALA A 286 1.96 11.64 24.74
C ALA A 286 1.79 11.20 23.28
N MET A 287 0.56 10.99 22.81
CA MET A 287 0.23 10.65 21.43
C MET A 287 -0.34 11.84 20.67
#